data_dc9c8b60c94fdeb8e7bb169980d0dde2
#
_entry.id   dc9c8b60c94fdeb8e7bb169980d0dde2
#
_cell.length_a   1.000
_cell.length_b   1.000
_cell.length_c   1.000
_cell.angle_alpha   90.00
_cell.angle_beta   90.00
_cell.angle_gamma   90.00
#
_symmetry.space_group_name_H-M   'P 1'
#
loop_
_entity.id
_entity.type
_entity.pdbx_description
1 polymer ?
#
loop_
_entity_poly.entity_id
_entity_poly.type
_entity_poly.pdbx_seq_one_letter_code
_entity_poly.pdbx_strand_id
1 'polypeptide(L)'
;FPSHLKDEIWIYLNKEAENNLKNIDLLKLGVFLHDIGKADAKTIDENGRVHFKGHEKFSGEIALNVGENLRLSQNSIKLLYNFTRYHMYLLTLYKKSNTSHDVMKEMFDTLKDDIIGVMLLGFADINATKKLIEPIENEEVLKTYVYYILTVYLYKYKKIRRNSNESYKN
;
A
#
# COMPACT_ATOMS: atom_id res chain seq x y z
N PHE A 1 -5.84 3.12 -15.69
CA PHE A 1 -6.84 3.40 -14.66
C PHE A 1 -8.07 4.07 -15.28
N PRO A 2 -9.30 3.73 -14.84
CA PRO A 2 -10.51 4.47 -15.21
C PRO A 2 -10.39 5.96 -14.86
N SER A 3 -11.03 6.86 -15.64
CA SER A 3 -10.89 8.30 -15.48
C SER A 3 -11.22 8.78 -14.07
N HIS A 4 -12.32 8.30 -13.48
CA HIS A 4 -12.73 8.66 -12.13
C HIS A 4 -11.71 8.29 -11.04
N LEU A 5 -10.95 7.20 -11.21
CA LEU A 5 -9.87 6.85 -10.29
C LEU A 5 -8.59 7.65 -10.54
N LYS A 6 -8.33 8.06 -11.79
CA LYS A 6 -7.15 8.89 -12.11
C LYS A 6 -7.15 10.20 -11.36
N ASP A 7 -8.29 10.88 -11.31
CA ASP A 7 -8.41 12.16 -10.64
C ASP A 7 -8.19 12.03 -9.12
N GLU A 8 -8.81 11.03 -8.50
CA GLU A 8 -8.63 10.79 -7.06
C GLU A 8 -7.19 10.37 -6.71
N ILE A 9 -6.56 9.54 -7.54
CA ILE A 9 -5.15 9.16 -7.39
C ILE A 9 -4.26 10.39 -7.55
N TRP A 10 -4.52 11.23 -8.56
CA TRP A 10 -3.75 12.44 -8.80
C TRP A 10 -3.84 13.42 -7.62
N ILE A 11 -5.04 13.66 -7.11
CA ILE A 11 -5.28 14.50 -5.93
C ILE A 11 -4.51 13.93 -4.74
N TYR A 12 -4.60 12.63 -4.49
CA TYR A 12 -3.88 12.00 -3.39
C TYR A 12 -2.36 12.13 -3.51
N LEU A 13 -1.81 11.84 -4.68
CA LEU A 13 -0.36 11.89 -4.92
C LEU A 13 0.22 13.30 -4.79
N ASN A 14 -0.55 14.33 -5.20
CA ASN A 14 -0.13 15.73 -5.12
C ASN A 14 -0.49 16.41 -3.80
N LYS A 15 -1.17 15.71 -2.89
CA LYS A 15 -1.44 16.25 -1.55
C LYS A 15 -0.12 16.49 -0.83
N GLU A 16 0.01 17.68 -0.23
CA GLU A 16 1.16 18.01 0.63
C GLU A 16 1.13 17.12 1.88
N ALA A 17 2.23 16.45 2.14
CA ALA A 17 2.48 15.67 3.35
C ALA A 17 3.10 16.57 4.42
N GLU A 18 4.17 17.31 4.07
CA GLU A 18 4.83 18.34 4.90
C GLU A 18 5.87 19.14 4.11
N ASN A 19 6.12 20.42 4.51
CA ASN A 19 7.29 21.20 4.09
C ASN A 19 7.67 21.06 2.60
N ASN A 20 6.71 21.24 1.69
CA ASN A 20 6.85 21.04 0.24
C ASN A 20 7.05 19.58 -0.22
N LEU A 21 7.05 18.60 0.67
CA LEU A 21 6.99 17.18 0.31
C LEU A 21 5.54 16.78 0.04
N LYS A 22 5.32 16.07 -1.05
CA LYS A 22 4.02 15.50 -1.41
C LYS A 22 3.96 14.01 -1.08
N ASN A 23 2.76 13.46 -1.05
CA ASN A 23 2.58 12.00 -0.88
C ASN A 23 3.35 11.20 -1.94
N ILE A 24 3.46 11.69 -3.17
CA ILE A 24 4.24 11.03 -4.24
C ILE A 24 5.73 10.94 -3.87
N ASP A 25 6.29 11.91 -3.17
CA ASP A 25 7.71 11.91 -2.81
C ASP A 25 7.99 10.87 -1.71
N LEU A 26 7.09 10.80 -0.72
CA LEU A 26 7.14 9.73 0.30
C LEU A 26 6.84 8.35 -0.30
N LEU A 27 5.98 8.26 -1.30
CA LEU A 27 5.73 7.01 -2.01
C LEU A 27 6.97 6.52 -2.76
N LYS A 28 7.71 7.41 -3.42
CA LYS A 28 8.99 7.07 -4.07
C LYS A 28 10.02 6.56 -3.05
N LEU A 29 10.10 7.22 -1.88
CA LEU A 29 10.96 6.74 -0.80
C LEU A 29 10.47 5.37 -0.29
N GLY A 30 9.16 5.16 -0.16
CA GLY A 30 8.55 3.88 0.17
C GLY A 30 8.89 2.79 -0.85
N VAL A 31 8.87 3.10 -2.15
CA VAL A 31 9.31 2.18 -3.21
C VAL A 31 10.78 1.79 -3.04
N PHE A 32 11.64 2.73 -2.66
CA PHE A 32 13.06 2.44 -2.41
C PHE A 32 13.24 1.53 -1.17
N LEU A 33 12.42 1.68 -0.14
CA LEU A 33 12.57 0.99 1.14
C LEU A 33 11.73 -0.29 1.27
N HIS A 34 10.77 -0.57 0.38
CA HIS A 34 9.75 -1.62 0.60
C HIS A 34 10.35 -3.01 0.87
N ASP A 35 11.46 -3.32 0.26
CA ASP A 35 12.14 -4.62 0.30
C ASP A 35 13.39 -4.64 1.18
N ILE A 36 13.76 -3.54 1.83
CA ILE A 36 15.01 -3.42 2.58
C ILE A 36 15.11 -4.42 3.74
N GLY A 37 13.98 -4.80 4.34
CA GLY A 37 13.89 -5.79 5.39
C GLY A 37 14.15 -7.25 4.96
N LYS A 38 14.39 -7.50 3.67
CA LYS A 38 14.75 -8.84 3.18
C LYS A 38 16.07 -9.34 3.77
N ALA A 39 17.00 -8.44 4.08
CA ALA A 39 18.26 -8.81 4.73
C ALA A 39 18.02 -9.49 6.09
N ASP A 40 17.12 -8.91 6.90
CA ASP A 40 16.82 -9.38 8.25
C ASP A 40 15.84 -10.57 8.26
N ALA A 41 14.98 -10.67 7.24
CA ALA A 41 14.00 -11.75 7.10
C ALA A 41 14.54 -13.00 6.40
N LYS A 42 15.81 -12.99 5.96
CA LYS A 42 16.39 -14.10 5.18
C LYS A 42 16.45 -15.39 5.99
N THR A 43 15.83 -16.44 5.45
CA THR A 43 15.93 -17.82 5.94
C THR A 43 16.26 -18.76 4.80
N ILE A 44 16.84 -19.94 5.13
CA ILE A 44 17.16 -20.98 4.15
C ILE A 44 16.48 -22.26 4.63
N ASP A 45 15.69 -22.90 3.78
CA ASP A 45 15.03 -24.16 4.10
C ASP A 45 15.99 -25.38 3.92
N GLU A 46 15.48 -26.56 4.28
CA GLU A 46 16.24 -27.82 4.20
C GLU A 46 16.70 -28.17 2.76
N ASN A 47 16.07 -27.60 1.75
CA ASN A 47 16.40 -27.78 0.34
C ASN A 47 17.36 -26.70 -0.19
N GLY A 48 17.88 -25.83 0.68
CA GLY A 48 18.76 -24.72 0.29
C GLY A 48 18.05 -23.53 -0.36
N ARG A 49 16.71 -23.48 -0.33
CA ARG A 49 15.94 -22.38 -0.90
C ARG A 49 15.89 -21.18 0.06
N VAL A 50 16.12 -20.01 -0.48
CA VAL A 50 16.08 -18.75 0.29
C VAL A 50 14.65 -18.22 0.35
N HIS A 51 14.23 -17.82 1.54
CA HIS A 51 12.93 -17.21 1.82
C HIS A 51 13.10 -15.88 2.55
N PHE A 52 12.13 -14.97 2.38
CA PHE A 52 12.10 -13.64 2.99
C PHE A 52 10.73 -13.39 3.65
N LYS A 53 10.16 -14.40 4.27
CA LYS A 53 8.82 -14.31 4.86
C LYS A 53 8.78 -13.29 5.99
N GLY A 54 7.84 -12.35 5.91
CA GLY A 54 7.68 -11.30 6.92
C GLY A 54 8.62 -10.10 6.75
N HIS A 55 9.37 -10.01 5.62
CA HIS A 55 10.27 -8.88 5.35
C HIS A 55 9.57 -7.53 5.41
N GLU A 56 8.28 -7.48 5.11
CA GLU A 56 7.48 -6.26 5.15
C GLU A 56 7.38 -5.67 6.58
N LYS A 57 7.53 -6.48 7.62
CA LYS A 57 7.58 -6.01 9.02
C LYS A 57 8.88 -5.29 9.29
N PHE A 58 10.00 -5.94 8.98
CA PHE A 58 11.33 -5.35 9.11
C PHE A 58 11.48 -4.08 8.26
N SER A 59 10.97 -4.11 7.01
CA SER A 59 10.96 -2.91 6.15
C SER A 59 10.20 -1.75 6.80
N GLY A 60 9.05 -2.02 7.43
CA GLY A 60 8.29 -1.01 8.16
C GLY A 60 9.07 -0.42 9.33
N GLU A 61 9.73 -1.24 10.15
CA GLU A 61 10.55 -0.79 11.28
C GLU A 61 11.75 0.05 10.81
N ILE A 62 12.42 -0.37 9.74
CA ILE A 62 13.50 0.40 9.12
C ILE A 62 12.97 1.74 8.59
N ALA A 63 11.79 1.76 7.98
CA ALA A 63 11.17 2.97 7.46
C ALA A 63 10.84 3.98 8.59
N LEU A 64 10.43 3.54 9.77
CA LEU A 64 10.28 4.41 10.95
C LEU A 64 11.61 5.10 11.29
N ASN A 65 12.67 4.32 11.45
CA ASN A 65 14.00 4.83 11.77
C ASN A 65 14.54 5.80 10.71
N VAL A 66 14.33 5.49 9.42
CA VAL A 66 14.71 6.38 8.31
C VAL A 66 13.93 7.69 8.39
N GLY A 67 12.62 7.64 8.63
CA GLY A 67 11.79 8.83 8.76
C GLY A 67 12.21 9.73 9.92
N GLU A 68 12.56 9.15 11.07
CA GLU A 68 13.09 9.87 12.25
C GLU A 68 14.44 10.54 11.94
N ASN A 69 15.37 9.80 11.32
CA ASN A 69 16.67 10.33 10.93
C ASN A 69 16.58 11.47 9.92
N LEU A 70 15.59 11.41 9.01
CA LEU A 70 15.28 12.48 8.06
C LEU A 70 14.48 13.63 8.70
N ARG A 71 14.14 13.52 9.99
CA ARG A 71 13.36 14.50 10.76
C ARG A 71 11.99 14.80 10.12
N LEU A 72 11.36 13.79 9.57
CA LEU A 72 10.01 13.91 9.03
C LEU A 72 8.99 14.07 10.17
N SER A 73 7.84 14.69 9.86
CA SER A 73 6.71 14.74 10.80
C SER A 73 6.19 13.33 11.12
N GLN A 74 5.53 13.17 12.27
CA GLN A 74 4.91 11.89 12.66
C GLN A 74 3.91 11.38 11.62
N ASN A 75 3.21 12.28 10.93
CA ASN A 75 2.28 11.91 9.87
C ASN A 75 3.02 11.35 8.65
N SER A 76 4.12 11.97 8.23
CA SER A 76 4.95 11.53 7.11
C SER A 76 5.68 10.22 7.42
N ILE A 77 6.16 10.05 8.66
CA ILE A 77 6.76 8.79 9.15
C ILE A 77 5.71 7.66 9.08
N LYS A 78 4.50 7.92 9.57
CA LYS A 78 3.41 6.94 9.51
C LYS A 78 3.05 6.58 8.07
N LEU A 79 2.99 7.56 7.17
CA LEU A 79 2.70 7.34 5.76
C LEU A 79 3.78 6.45 5.12
N LEU A 80 5.05 6.75 5.37
CA LEU A 80 6.19 5.95 4.88
C LEU A 80 6.15 4.52 5.43
N TYR A 81 5.88 4.38 6.74
CA TYR A 81 5.65 3.08 7.37
C TYR A 81 4.53 2.30 6.69
N ASN A 82 3.38 2.93 6.43
CA ASN A 82 2.26 2.25 5.81
C ASN A 82 2.61 1.75 4.40
N PHE A 83 3.34 2.52 3.61
CA PHE A 83 3.78 2.09 2.28
C PHE A 83 4.67 0.86 2.35
N THR A 84 5.66 0.86 3.24
CA THR A 84 6.62 -0.25 3.36
C THR A 84 6.04 -1.47 4.07
N ARG A 85 5.27 -1.27 5.14
CA ARG A 85 4.71 -2.35 5.96
C ARG A 85 3.61 -3.13 5.24
N TYR A 86 2.84 -2.47 4.42
CA TYR A 86 1.64 -3.04 3.81
C TYR A 86 1.73 -3.23 2.29
N HIS A 87 2.91 -3.05 1.67
CA HIS A 87 3.07 -3.22 0.22
C HIS A 87 2.65 -4.61 -0.29
N MET A 88 2.78 -5.65 0.55
CA MET A 88 2.40 -7.02 0.22
C MET A 88 0.89 -7.29 0.26
N TYR A 89 0.04 -6.31 0.68
CA TYR A 89 -1.40 -6.53 0.81
C TYR A 89 -2.06 -6.91 -0.50
N LEU A 90 -1.75 -6.20 -1.59
CA LEU A 90 -2.33 -6.51 -2.89
C LEU A 90 -2.00 -7.95 -3.33
N LEU A 91 -0.74 -8.37 -3.21
CA LEU A 91 -0.32 -9.73 -3.53
C LEU A 91 -1.01 -10.77 -2.64
N THR A 92 -1.18 -10.46 -1.37
CA THR A 92 -1.85 -11.36 -0.40
C THR A 92 -3.33 -11.54 -0.74
N LEU A 93 -4.04 -10.45 -1.05
CA LEU A 93 -5.45 -10.49 -1.46
C LEU A 93 -5.61 -11.28 -2.77
N TYR A 94 -4.74 -11.01 -3.73
CA TYR A 94 -4.73 -11.70 -5.03
C TYR A 94 -4.51 -13.21 -4.86
N LYS A 95 -3.45 -13.63 -4.14
CA LYS A 95 -3.12 -15.05 -3.93
C LYS A 95 -4.20 -15.82 -3.14
N LYS A 96 -4.85 -15.15 -2.20
CA LYS A 96 -5.91 -15.77 -1.38
C LYS A 96 -7.28 -15.68 -2.03
N SER A 97 -7.42 -14.95 -3.12
CA SER A 97 -8.70 -14.61 -3.77
C SER A 97 -9.74 -14.13 -2.75
N ASN A 98 -9.30 -13.39 -1.73
CA ASN A 98 -10.13 -12.98 -0.61
C ASN A 98 -10.31 -11.46 -0.56
N THR A 99 -11.46 -10.99 -1.04
CA THR A 99 -11.92 -9.61 -0.93
C THR A 99 -13.22 -9.53 -0.12
N SER A 100 -13.34 -10.38 0.92
CA SER A 100 -14.50 -10.34 1.80
C SER A 100 -14.64 -8.98 2.48
N HIS A 101 -15.87 -8.64 2.87
CA HIS A 101 -16.20 -7.36 3.50
C HIS A 101 -15.32 -7.08 4.73
N ASP A 102 -15.10 -8.10 5.59
CA ASP A 102 -14.35 -7.92 6.83
C ASP A 102 -12.87 -7.66 6.58
N VAL A 103 -12.25 -8.39 5.65
CA VAL A 103 -10.85 -8.19 5.25
C VAL A 103 -10.65 -6.79 4.66
N MET A 104 -11.56 -6.36 3.78
CA MET A 104 -11.49 -5.03 3.17
C MET A 104 -11.74 -3.93 4.21
N LYS A 105 -12.69 -4.14 5.12
CA LYS A 105 -12.98 -3.18 6.19
C LYS A 105 -11.77 -2.99 7.10
N GLU A 106 -11.14 -4.07 7.57
CA GLU A 106 -9.93 -4.00 8.39
C GLU A 106 -8.80 -3.22 7.69
N MET A 107 -8.57 -3.50 6.40
CA MET A 107 -7.57 -2.81 5.60
C MET A 107 -7.90 -1.31 5.47
N PHE A 108 -9.15 -0.95 5.22
CA PHE A 108 -9.59 0.44 5.09
C PHE A 108 -9.53 1.20 6.42
N ASP A 109 -9.89 0.55 7.54
CA ASP A 109 -9.78 1.12 8.87
C ASP A 109 -8.31 1.39 9.25
N THR A 110 -7.41 0.50 8.87
CA THR A 110 -5.98 0.60 9.13
C THR A 110 -5.31 1.68 8.29
N LEU A 111 -5.52 1.66 6.98
CA LEU A 111 -4.78 2.48 6.02
C LEU A 111 -5.45 3.81 5.69
N LYS A 112 -6.77 3.89 5.77
CA LYS A 112 -7.52 5.07 5.33
C LYS A 112 -7.10 5.50 3.92
N ASP A 113 -6.83 6.79 3.68
CA ASP A 113 -6.42 7.31 2.37
C ASP A 113 -5.06 6.72 1.88
N ASP A 114 -4.21 6.21 2.79
CA ASP A 114 -2.91 5.62 2.45
C ASP A 114 -3.06 4.34 1.62
N ILE A 115 -4.26 3.72 1.62
CA ILE A 115 -4.61 2.58 0.76
C ILE A 115 -4.31 2.86 -0.72
N ILE A 116 -4.45 4.11 -1.16
CA ILE A 116 -4.17 4.50 -2.55
C ILE A 116 -2.68 4.25 -2.86
N GLY A 117 -1.79 4.78 -2.04
CA GLY A 117 -0.34 4.59 -2.23
C GLY A 117 0.10 3.13 -2.05
N VAL A 118 -0.45 2.43 -1.06
CA VAL A 118 -0.17 1.00 -0.81
C VAL A 118 -0.57 0.14 -2.02
N MET A 119 -1.75 0.38 -2.61
CA MET A 119 -2.19 -0.35 -3.81
C MET A 119 -1.33 -0.02 -5.03
N LEU A 120 -0.92 1.24 -5.21
CA LEU A 120 -0.04 1.64 -6.31
C LEU A 120 1.34 1.00 -6.18
N LEU A 121 1.93 1.00 -4.97
CA LEU A 121 3.23 0.38 -4.71
C LEU A 121 3.15 -1.13 -4.95
N GLY A 122 2.17 -1.81 -4.34
CA GLY A 122 2.01 -3.25 -4.52
C GLY A 122 1.77 -3.65 -5.98
N PHE A 123 1.02 -2.84 -6.74
CA PHE A 123 0.81 -3.06 -8.17
C PHE A 123 2.12 -2.88 -8.96
N ALA A 124 2.90 -1.85 -8.67
CA ALA A 124 4.19 -1.60 -9.32
C ALA A 124 5.21 -2.71 -9.02
N ASP A 125 5.30 -3.15 -7.77
CA ASP A 125 6.18 -4.23 -7.32
C ASP A 125 5.86 -5.55 -8.03
N ILE A 126 4.59 -5.97 -8.04
CA ILE A 126 4.17 -7.20 -8.74
C ILE A 126 4.49 -7.11 -10.23
N ASN A 127 4.26 -5.96 -10.87
CA ASN A 127 4.57 -5.80 -12.29
C ASN A 127 6.08 -5.76 -12.60
N ALA A 128 6.89 -5.21 -11.71
CA ALA A 128 8.34 -5.19 -11.86
C ALA A 128 8.93 -6.61 -11.77
N THR A 129 8.32 -7.47 -10.98
CA THR A 129 8.73 -8.86 -10.78
C THR A 129 8.10 -9.84 -11.78
N LYS A 130 7.47 -9.37 -12.85
CA LYS A 130 6.74 -10.16 -13.87
C LYS A 130 7.47 -11.35 -14.47
N LYS A 131 8.79 -11.39 -14.42
CA LYS A 131 9.56 -12.59 -14.80
C LYS A 131 9.23 -13.82 -13.95
N LEU A 132 8.53 -13.62 -12.82
CA LEU A 132 8.14 -14.64 -11.85
C LEU A 132 6.64 -14.95 -11.87
N ILE A 133 5.82 -14.15 -12.57
CA ILE A 133 4.37 -14.31 -12.64
C ILE A 133 4.02 -14.50 -14.13
N GLU A 134 3.46 -15.66 -14.46
CA GLU A 134 2.95 -15.95 -15.81
C GLU A 134 1.75 -15.07 -16.16
N PRO A 135 1.21 -15.14 -17.33
CA PRO A 135 1.25 -14.27 -18.50
C PRO A 135 0.34 -13.01 -18.39
N ILE A 136 0.17 -12.29 -19.50
CA ILE A 136 -0.61 -11.03 -19.67
C ILE A 136 -2.00 -11.06 -18.98
N GLU A 137 -2.64 -12.21 -18.92
CA GLU A 137 -3.95 -12.41 -18.27
C GLU A 137 -3.95 -12.05 -16.78
N ASN A 138 -2.86 -12.34 -16.08
CA ASN A 138 -2.74 -12.05 -14.65
C ASN A 138 -2.61 -10.55 -14.37
N GLU A 139 -2.09 -9.76 -15.32
CA GLU A 139 -2.01 -8.30 -15.17
C GLU A 139 -3.38 -7.64 -15.17
N GLU A 140 -4.26 -8.04 -16.08
CA GLU A 140 -5.62 -7.48 -16.17
C GLU A 140 -6.46 -7.87 -14.95
N VAL A 141 -6.29 -9.10 -14.45
CA VAL A 141 -6.92 -9.52 -13.18
C VAL A 141 -6.40 -8.70 -12.02
N LEU A 142 -5.07 -8.50 -11.93
CA LEU A 142 -4.47 -7.68 -10.87
C LEU A 142 -4.94 -6.22 -10.92
N LYS A 143 -5.02 -5.63 -12.10
CA LYS A 143 -5.61 -4.29 -12.31
C LYS A 143 -7.05 -4.24 -11.82
N THR A 144 -7.83 -5.28 -12.11
CA THR A 144 -9.22 -5.38 -11.67
C THR A 144 -9.33 -5.39 -10.14
N TYR A 145 -8.44 -6.09 -9.44
CA TYR A 145 -8.37 -6.05 -7.98
C TYR A 145 -8.09 -4.62 -7.46
N VAL A 146 -7.10 -3.94 -8.03
CA VAL A 146 -6.78 -2.56 -7.65
C VAL A 146 -7.97 -1.63 -7.89
N TYR A 147 -8.61 -1.72 -9.06
CA TYR A 147 -9.78 -0.90 -9.39
C TYR A 147 -10.94 -1.14 -8.44
N TYR A 148 -11.24 -2.41 -8.16
CA TYR A 148 -12.29 -2.78 -7.23
C TYR A 148 -12.04 -2.24 -5.83
N ILE A 149 -10.84 -2.47 -5.28
CA ILE A 149 -10.47 -2.03 -3.94
C ILE A 149 -10.56 -0.50 -3.82
N LEU A 150 -9.97 0.24 -4.76
CA LEU A 150 -9.98 1.69 -4.73
C LEU A 150 -11.39 2.27 -4.94
N THR A 151 -12.19 1.66 -5.81
CA THR A 151 -13.59 2.06 -6.03
C THR A 151 -14.42 1.86 -4.76
N VAL A 152 -14.32 0.70 -4.12
CA VAL A 152 -15.05 0.42 -2.88
C VAL A 152 -14.60 1.37 -1.77
N TYR A 153 -13.30 1.63 -1.64
CA TYR A 153 -12.78 2.57 -0.66
C TYR A 153 -13.35 3.98 -0.87
N LEU A 154 -13.16 4.55 -2.05
CA LEU A 154 -13.47 5.96 -2.35
C LEU A 154 -14.98 6.24 -2.37
N TYR A 155 -15.76 5.38 -2.99
CA TYR A 155 -17.16 5.66 -3.29
C TYR A 155 -18.16 5.01 -2.34
N LYS A 156 -17.75 4.00 -1.60
CA LYS A 156 -18.61 3.34 -0.60
C LYS A 156 -18.12 3.62 0.83
N TYR A 157 -16.92 3.17 1.18
CA TYR A 157 -16.42 3.23 2.55
C TYR A 157 -16.18 4.66 3.03
N LYS A 158 -15.44 5.45 2.29
CA LYS A 158 -15.11 6.85 2.64
C LYS A 158 -16.36 7.74 2.72
N LYS A 159 -17.34 7.50 1.85
CA LYS A 159 -18.61 8.23 1.83
C LYS A 159 -19.47 7.93 3.07
N ILE A 160 -19.60 6.66 3.44
CA ILE A 160 -20.33 6.24 4.65
C ILE A 160 -19.71 6.90 5.89
N ARG A 161 -18.38 6.90 5.98
CA ARG A 161 -17.66 7.47 7.13
C ARG A 161 -17.81 9.00 7.24
N ARG A 162 -17.89 9.73 6.13
CA ARG A 162 -18.18 11.17 6.11
C ARG A 162 -19.56 11.45 6.68
N ASN A 163 -20.58 10.74 6.20
CA ASN A 163 -21.96 10.92 6.65
C ASN A 163 -22.12 10.58 8.14
N SER A 164 -21.45 9.56 8.66
CA SER A 164 -21.47 9.22 10.07
C SER A 164 -20.88 10.33 10.95
N ASN A 165 -19.75 10.93 10.52
CA ASN A 165 -19.12 12.01 11.28
C ASN A 165 -19.91 13.33 11.26
N GLU A 166 -20.72 13.57 10.24
CA GLU A 166 -21.62 14.74 10.16
C GLU A 166 -22.85 14.57 11.06
N SER A 167 -23.35 13.33 11.21
CA SER A 167 -24.49 13.01 12.08
C SER A 167 -24.20 13.15 13.57
N TYR A 168 -22.95 13.14 14.00
CA TYR A 168 -22.54 13.34 15.40
C TYR A 168 -22.23 14.81 15.76
N LYS A 169 -22.32 15.73 14.79
CA LYS A 169 -22.06 17.16 14.98
C LYS A 169 -23.34 18.01 15.06
N ASN A 170 -24.49 17.38 14.88
CA ASN A 170 -25.82 17.95 15.05
C ASN A 170 -26.48 17.36 16.31
#